data_cbb56ccc81df2e4123bd69ed9d28e02d
#
_entry.id   cbb56ccc81df2e4123bd69ed9d28e02d
#
_cell.length_a   1.000
_cell.length_b   1.000
_cell.length_c   1.000
_cell.angle_alpha   90.00
_cell.angle_beta   90.00
_cell.angle_gamma   90.00
#
_symmetry.space_group_name_H-M   'P 1'
#
loop_
_entity.id
_entity.type
_entity.pdbx_description
1 polymer ?
#
loop_
_entity_poly.entity_id
_entity_poly.type
_entity_poly.pdbx_seq_one_letter_code
_entity_poly.pdbx_strand_id
1 'polypeptide(L)'
;MMQTFTDLAERTHLLWLQRLSLSSSDYISLSQLKQHDYRLLQSVRLCQRYLGQDNAELPCWLSAVLDNSVAAIDKLLALPLALPAQVLLAELWLALQHKTAAHYLEQYNRTEQSQLVCLLAGKPAAAGLYPAMKRLDLRSAIQLAGRCGLTAECTDLKQLATERSLDAAALAELNYNLYLLGQTADELNLVQQLQRADCLTPRQLQFLLLAASAEQKVQIVNALCLTDSSLAINAIGFSGQSKFLPLLLELSKQPAHQAAAQSALITMLGTTVPGNITAETLQRELQAETAPALISNQSLIAGKPVAQLDLAALWANGNQYHRFAAAALRVLRQPGLALAEPNNWQGGVWPVA
;
A
#
# COMPACT_ATOMS: atom_id res chain seq x y z
N MET A 1 20.48 -36.81 3.37
CA MET A 1 19.45 -36.23 4.25
C MET A 1 19.80 -34.74 4.60
N MET A 2 21.01 -34.40 5.03
CA MET A 2 21.38 -32.99 5.27
C MET A 2 21.23 -32.09 4.03
N GLN A 3 21.68 -32.51 2.87
CA GLN A 3 21.62 -31.74 1.62
C GLN A 3 20.19 -31.36 1.21
N THR A 4 19.21 -32.27 1.44
CA THR A 4 17.78 -32.00 1.18
C THR A 4 17.15 -30.96 2.10
N PHE A 5 17.69 -30.75 3.28
CA PHE A 5 17.19 -29.74 4.23
C PHE A 5 17.71 -28.35 3.94
N THR A 6 18.99 -28.23 3.55
CA THR A 6 19.56 -26.96 3.06
C THR A 6 18.81 -26.50 1.82
N ASP A 7 18.52 -27.41 0.86
CA ASP A 7 17.74 -27.13 -0.34
C ASP A 7 16.33 -26.60 -0.02
N LEU A 8 15.67 -27.11 1.05
CA LEU A 8 14.35 -26.65 1.47
C LEU A 8 14.39 -25.22 2.03
N ALA A 9 15.38 -24.94 2.89
CA ALA A 9 15.55 -23.60 3.46
C ALA A 9 15.87 -22.56 2.37
N GLU A 10 16.78 -22.90 1.46
CA GLU A 10 17.14 -22.04 0.30
C GLU A 10 15.93 -21.78 -0.61
N ARG A 11 15.18 -22.82 -0.96
CA ARG A 11 13.95 -22.68 -1.76
C ARG A 11 12.94 -21.78 -1.07
N THR A 12 12.77 -21.91 0.25
CA THR A 12 11.86 -21.09 1.03
C THR A 12 12.33 -19.63 1.03
N HIS A 13 13.64 -19.41 1.15
CA HIS A 13 14.23 -18.09 1.05
C HIS A 13 14.03 -17.44 -0.33
N LEU A 14 14.20 -18.20 -1.41
CA LEU A 14 13.92 -17.71 -2.77
C LEU A 14 12.45 -17.32 -2.96
N LEU A 15 11.52 -18.10 -2.44
CA LEU A 15 10.09 -17.74 -2.45
C LEU A 15 9.83 -16.45 -1.69
N TRP A 16 10.49 -16.23 -0.55
CA TRP A 16 10.39 -14.98 0.19
C TRP A 16 10.91 -13.78 -0.61
N LEU A 17 12.10 -13.88 -1.22
CA LEU A 17 12.64 -12.81 -2.07
C LEU A 17 11.74 -12.50 -3.26
N GLN A 18 11.17 -13.54 -3.89
CA GLN A 18 10.18 -13.38 -4.94
C GLN A 18 8.94 -12.61 -4.42
N ARG A 19 8.45 -12.94 -3.21
CA ARG A 19 7.31 -12.24 -2.62
C ARG A 19 7.56 -10.75 -2.44
N LEU A 20 8.74 -10.37 -1.99
CA LEU A 20 9.13 -8.96 -1.88
C LEU A 20 9.11 -8.26 -3.25
N SER A 21 9.68 -8.89 -4.26
CA SER A 21 9.66 -8.37 -5.64
C SER A 21 8.22 -8.25 -6.19
N LEU A 22 7.35 -9.22 -5.92
CA LEU A 22 5.96 -9.19 -6.37
C LEU A 22 5.14 -8.08 -5.73
N SER A 23 5.51 -7.61 -4.53
CA SER A 23 4.84 -6.50 -3.85
C SER A 23 4.94 -5.17 -4.61
N SER A 24 5.97 -5.00 -5.43
CA SER A 24 6.19 -3.82 -6.28
C SER A 24 5.86 -4.07 -7.75
N SER A 25 5.36 -5.25 -8.12
CA SER A 25 5.08 -5.61 -9.50
C SER A 25 3.80 -4.96 -10.03
N ASP A 26 3.90 -4.31 -11.19
CA ASP A 26 2.78 -3.70 -11.91
C ASP A 26 1.87 -4.72 -12.60
N TYR A 27 2.32 -5.97 -12.73
CA TYR A 27 1.69 -6.98 -13.58
C TYR A 27 1.02 -8.10 -12.79
N ILE A 28 1.26 -8.19 -11.48
CA ILE A 28 0.73 -9.32 -10.71
C ILE A 28 -0.75 -9.14 -10.37
N SER A 29 -1.56 -10.13 -10.73
CA SER A 29 -2.96 -10.21 -10.32
C SER A 29 -3.09 -10.69 -8.86
N LEU A 30 -4.26 -10.43 -8.25
CA LEU A 30 -4.57 -10.91 -6.90
C LEU A 30 -4.49 -12.45 -6.79
N SER A 31 -4.95 -13.16 -7.83
CA SER A 31 -4.93 -14.62 -7.84
C SER A 31 -3.50 -15.17 -7.86
N GLN A 32 -2.62 -14.59 -8.67
CA GLN A 32 -1.21 -14.96 -8.73
C GLN A 32 -0.50 -14.68 -7.40
N LEU A 33 -0.76 -13.52 -6.79
CA LEU A 33 -0.20 -13.17 -5.48
C LEU A 33 -0.65 -14.16 -4.41
N LYS A 34 -1.95 -14.48 -4.34
CA LYS A 34 -2.50 -15.48 -3.40
C LYS A 34 -1.89 -16.87 -3.61
N GLN A 35 -1.72 -17.28 -4.86
CA GLN A 35 -1.09 -18.55 -5.18
C GLN A 35 0.37 -18.58 -4.73
N HIS A 36 1.10 -17.49 -4.91
CA HIS A 36 2.49 -17.37 -4.45
C HIS A 36 2.56 -17.41 -2.92
N ASP A 37 1.72 -16.63 -2.23
CA ASP A 37 1.65 -16.60 -0.76
C ASP A 37 1.30 -17.98 -0.18
N TYR A 38 0.39 -18.71 -0.83
CA TYR A 38 0.09 -20.08 -0.45
C TYR A 38 1.30 -21.00 -0.58
N ARG A 39 2.07 -20.92 -1.69
CA ARG A 39 3.29 -21.71 -1.89
C ARG A 39 4.35 -21.39 -0.83
N LEU A 40 4.54 -20.12 -0.52
CA LEU A 40 5.47 -19.69 0.53
C LEU A 40 5.05 -20.25 1.89
N LEU A 41 3.76 -20.13 2.27
CA LEU A 41 3.25 -20.68 3.52
C LEU A 41 3.45 -22.20 3.63
N GLN A 42 3.18 -22.96 2.56
CA GLN A 42 3.41 -24.41 2.55
C GLN A 42 4.91 -24.73 2.71
N SER A 43 5.80 -24.00 2.07
CA SER A 43 7.24 -24.18 2.19
C SER A 43 7.73 -23.91 3.62
N VAL A 44 7.23 -22.83 4.26
CA VAL A 44 7.53 -22.53 5.67
C VAL A 44 7.00 -23.60 6.61
N ARG A 45 5.80 -24.15 6.38
CA ARG A 45 5.26 -25.28 7.15
C ARG A 45 6.13 -26.54 7.05
N LEU A 46 6.68 -26.80 5.86
CA LEU A 46 7.64 -27.92 5.70
C LEU A 46 8.92 -27.64 6.49
N CYS A 47 9.45 -26.41 6.46
CA CYS A 47 10.59 -26.03 7.30
C CYS A 47 10.27 -26.22 8.79
N GLN A 48 9.12 -25.78 9.26
CA GLN A 48 8.67 -25.96 10.64
C GLN A 48 8.64 -27.45 11.04
N ARG A 49 8.15 -28.31 10.15
CA ARG A 49 8.03 -29.75 10.41
C ARG A 49 9.36 -30.50 10.45
N TYR A 50 10.30 -30.09 9.59
CA TYR A 50 11.52 -30.89 9.34
C TYR A 50 12.80 -30.27 9.87
N LEU A 51 12.88 -28.93 10.00
CA LEU A 51 14.11 -28.24 10.39
C LEU A 51 14.08 -27.77 11.85
N GLY A 52 12.90 -27.45 12.37
CA GLY A 52 12.76 -26.81 13.69
C GLY A 52 13.31 -25.36 13.67
N GLN A 53 13.13 -24.65 14.78
CA GLN A 53 13.54 -23.22 14.91
C GLN A 53 15.02 -23.03 15.26
N ASP A 54 15.67 -24.06 15.84
CA ASP A 54 17.03 -23.96 16.41
C ASP A 54 18.13 -24.35 15.40
N ASN A 55 17.78 -24.50 14.10
CA ASN A 55 18.77 -24.80 13.08
C ASN A 55 19.56 -23.53 12.73
N ALA A 56 20.86 -23.53 13.03
CA ALA A 56 21.78 -22.39 12.82
C ALA A 56 21.99 -22.02 11.33
N GLU A 57 21.61 -22.87 10.41
CA GLU A 57 21.74 -22.64 8.95
C GLU A 57 20.53 -21.90 8.36
N LEU A 58 19.47 -21.66 9.17
CA LEU A 58 18.28 -20.96 8.68
C LEU A 58 18.53 -19.46 8.49
N PRO A 59 17.98 -18.86 7.42
CA PRO A 59 17.91 -17.40 7.31
C PRO A 59 17.24 -16.77 8.54
N CYS A 60 17.76 -15.66 9.06
CA CYS A 60 17.28 -15.02 10.28
C CYS A 60 15.76 -14.77 10.28
N TRP A 61 15.19 -14.34 9.15
CA TRP A 61 13.76 -14.12 9.01
C TRP A 61 12.94 -15.42 9.16
N LEU A 62 13.45 -16.54 8.61
CA LEU A 62 12.78 -17.82 8.68
C LEU A 62 12.82 -18.39 10.10
N SER A 63 13.97 -18.29 10.77
CA SER A 63 14.10 -18.64 12.19
C SER A 63 13.12 -17.85 13.07
N ALA A 64 12.99 -16.53 12.83
CA ALA A 64 12.02 -15.71 13.56
C ALA A 64 10.56 -16.09 13.29
N VAL A 65 10.20 -16.42 12.04
CA VAL A 65 8.83 -16.86 11.67
C VAL A 65 8.50 -18.24 12.25
N LEU A 66 9.49 -19.12 12.38
CA LEU A 66 9.30 -20.45 12.95
C LEU A 66 9.20 -20.46 14.49
N ASP A 67 9.55 -19.37 15.14
CA ASP A 67 9.39 -19.22 16.59
C ASP A 67 7.92 -19.16 16.97
N ASN A 68 7.48 -20.10 17.78
CA ASN A 68 6.09 -20.20 18.24
C ASN A 68 5.79 -19.28 19.44
N SER A 69 6.79 -18.58 19.96
CA SER A 69 6.63 -17.70 21.12
C SER A 69 6.14 -16.29 20.73
N VAL A 70 5.62 -15.56 21.69
CA VAL A 70 5.25 -14.14 21.49
C VAL A 70 6.48 -13.29 21.17
N ALA A 71 7.66 -13.71 21.62
CA ALA A 71 8.93 -13.05 21.32
C ALA A 71 9.30 -13.10 19.81
N ALA A 72 8.63 -13.92 19.01
CA ALA A 72 8.83 -13.95 17.55
C ALA A 72 8.65 -12.57 16.93
N ILE A 73 7.66 -11.80 17.37
CA ILE A 73 7.40 -10.46 16.83
C ILE A 73 8.56 -9.51 17.15
N ASP A 74 9.11 -9.57 18.35
CA ASP A 74 10.29 -8.75 18.69
C ASP A 74 11.49 -9.12 17.81
N LYS A 75 11.66 -10.43 17.51
CA LYS A 75 12.69 -10.91 16.57
C LYS A 75 12.44 -10.41 15.14
N LEU A 76 11.18 -10.41 14.69
CA LEU A 76 10.82 -9.89 13.38
C LEU A 76 11.07 -8.38 13.24
N LEU A 77 10.78 -7.61 14.30
CA LEU A 77 11.06 -6.17 14.34
C LEU A 77 12.57 -5.85 14.39
N ALA A 78 13.37 -6.73 15.01
CA ALA A 78 14.82 -6.57 15.06
C ALA A 78 15.52 -6.89 13.72
N LEU A 79 14.83 -7.47 12.75
CA LEU A 79 15.40 -7.75 11.42
C LEU A 79 15.70 -6.43 10.69
N PRO A 80 16.84 -6.34 9.97
CA PRO A 80 17.20 -5.17 9.17
C PRO A 80 16.39 -5.12 7.86
N LEU A 81 15.07 -5.09 7.98
CA LEU A 81 14.12 -5.07 6.87
C LEU A 81 13.27 -3.80 6.93
N ALA A 82 12.84 -3.33 5.76
CA ALA A 82 11.87 -2.26 5.70
C ALA A 82 10.53 -2.67 6.34
N LEU A 83 9.83 -1.72 6.95
CA LEU A 83 8.57 -1.96 7.66
C LEU A 83 7.53 -2.75 6.86
N PRO A 84 7.30 -2.52 5.54
CA PRO A 84 6.37 -3.34 4.76
C PRO A 84 6.75 -4.83 4.71
N ALA A 85 8.04 -5.16 4.68
CA ALA A 85 8.52 -6.54 4.72
C ALA A 85 8.33 -7.15 6.12
N GLN A 86 8.55 -6.39 7.18
CA GLN A 86 8.27 -6.83 8.56
C GLN A 86 6.77 -7.13 8.76
N VAL A 87 5.88 -6.30 8.20
CA VAL A 87 4.42 -6.54 8.20
C VAL A 87 4.08 -7.85 7.53
N LEU A 88 4.63 -8.11 6.33
CA LEU A 88 4.40 -9.36 5.61
C LEU A 88 4.89 -10.59 6.40
N LEU A 89 6.03 -10.49 7.08
CA LEU A 89 6.52 -11.57 7.93
C LEU A 89 5.63 -11.80 9.16
N ALA A 90 5.13 -10.74 9.77
CA ALA A 90 4.21 -10.85 10.90
C ALA A 90 2.88 -11.49 10.46
N GLU A 91 2.35 -11.11 9.29
CA GLU A 91 1.15 -11.72 8.72
C GLU A 91 1.38 -13.20 8.34
N LEU A 92 2.55 -13.54 7.80
CA LEU A 92 2.96 -14.94 7.54
C LEU A 92 3.05 -15.74 8.83
N TRP A 93 3.65 -15.17 9.89
CA TRP A 93 3.73 -15.79 11.21
C TRP A 93 2.32 -16.04 11.79
N LEU A 94 1.42 -15.06 11.71
CA LEU A 94 0.03 -15.23 12.14
C LEU A 94 -0.69 -16.34 11.37
N ALA A 95 -0.50 -16.40 10.04
CA ALA A 95 -1.08 -17.44 9.19
C ALA A 95 -0.51 -18.84 9.51
N LEU A 96 0.77 -18.92 9.86
CA LEU A 96 1.43 -20.16 10.25
C LEU A 96 0.87 -20.70 11.57
N GLN A 97 0.65 -19.82 12.54
CA GLN A 97 0.14 -20.14 13.87
C GLN A 97 -1.39 -20.33 13.91
N HIS A 98 -2.09 -20.15 12.79
CA HIS A 98 -3.56 -20.08 12.75
C HIS A 98 -4.16 -19.07 13.75
N LYS A 99 -3.42 -18.00 14.03
CA LYS A 99 -3.83 -16.93 14.95
C LYS A 99 -4.32 -15.73 14.16
N THR A 100 -5.18 -14.93 14.78
CA THR A 100 -5.60 -13.65 14.23
C THR A 100 -4.72 -12.53 14.78
N ALA A 101 -4.62 -11.43 14.05
CA ALA A 101 -3.93 -10.25 14.53
C ALA A 101 -4.46 -9.78 15.90
N ALA A 102 -5.77 -9.93 16.17
CA ALA A 102 -6.40 -9.58 17.45
C ALA A 102 -5.69 -10.25 18.64
N HIS A 103 -5.39 -11.55 18.55
CA HIS A 103 -4.72 -12.27 19.63
C HIS A 103 -3.34 -11.70 19.99
N TYR A 104 -2.57 -11.24 18.97
CA TYR A 104 -1.30 -10.57 19.19
C TYR A 104 -1.49 -9.14 19.72
N LEU A 105 -2.47 -8.42 19.20
CA LEU A 105 -2.75 -7.04 19.53
C LEU A 105 -3.20 -6.86 20.99
N GLU A 106 -3.82 -7.87 21.60
CA GLU A 106 -4.17 -7.89 23.01
C GLU A 106 -2.96 -7.80 23.93
N GLN A 107 -1.77 -8.18 23.45
CA GLN A 107 -0.52 -8.15 24.19
C GLN A 107 0.32 -6.90 23.91
N TYR A 108 -0.19 -5.96 23.10
CA TYR A 108 0.51 -4.73 22.76
C TYR A 108 0.71 -3.83 23.98
N ASN A 109 1.95 -3.53 24.32
CA ASN A 109 2.30 -2.68 25.44
C ASN A 109 3.61 -1.90 25.26
N ARG A 110 4.20 -1.90 24.05
CA ARG A 110 5.51 -1.29 23.77
C ARG A 110 5.45 -0.32 22.60
N THR A 111 6.12 0.82 22.76
CA THR A 111 6.20 1.87 21.74
C THR A 111 6.85 1.38 20.43
N GLU A 112 7.88 0.54 20.53
CA GLU A 112 8.63 0.02 19.37
C GLU A 112 7.74 -0.83 18.43
N GLN A 113 6.63 -1.34 18.94
CA GLN A 113 5.69 -2.16 18.19
C GLN A 113 4.57 -1.33 17.54
N SER A 114 4.47 -0.03 17.86
CA SER A 114 3.32 0.82 17.49
C SER A 114 3.03 0.84 16.00
N GLN A 115 4.05 1.00 15.16
CA GLN A 115 3.89 1.05 13.72
C GLN A 115 3.43 -0.29 13.14
N LEU A 116 4.03 -1.40 13.58
CA LEU A 116 3.64 -2.74 13.15
C LEU A 116 2.19 -3.03 13.56
N VAL A 117 1.84 -2.74 14.81
CA VAL A 117 0.48 -2.90 15.35
C VAL A 117 -0.51 -2.07 14.55
N CYS A 118 -0.18 -0.81 14.25
CA CYS A 118 -1.00 0.05 13.40
C CYS A 118 -1.29 -0.59 12.04
N LEU A 119 -0.32 -1.22 11.41
CA LEU A 119 -0.46 -1.81 10.08
C LEU A 119 -1.18 -3.17 10.09
N LEU A 120 -1.07 -3.94 11.17
CA LEU A 120 -1.74 -5.24 11.32
C LEU A 120 -3.20 -5.12 11.79
N ALA A 121 -3.56 -4.05 12.50
CA ALA A 121 -4.89 -3.91 13.08
C ALA A 121 -5.96 -3.72 12.00
N GLY A 122 -7.01 -4.53 12.07
CA GLY A 122 -8.28 -4.26 11.40
C GLY A 122 -9.19 -3.37 12.27
N LYS A 123 -10.25 -2.80 11.68
CA LYS A 123 -11.14 -1.84 12.34
C LYS A 123 -11.67 -2.27 13.74
N PRO A 124 -12.14 -3.51 13.93
CA PRO A 124 -12.63 -3.93 15.25
C PRO A 124 -11.56 -3.90 16.34
N ALA A 125 -10.36 -4.39 16.04
CA ALA A 125 -9.22 -4.38 16.97
C ALA A 125 -8.68 -2.96 17.19
N ALA A 126 -8.67 -2.13 16.17
CA ALA A 126 -8.15 -0.77 16.21
C ALA A 126 -8.90 0.11 17.22
N ALA A 127 -10.21 -0.02 17.31
CA ALA A 127 -11.01 0.74 18.26
C ALA A 127 -10.60 0.46 19.72
N GLY A 128 -10.33 -0.80 20.06
CA GLY A 128 -9.83 -1.19 21.39
C GLY A 128 -8.38 -0.75 21.66
N LEU A 129 -7.56 -0.68 20.62
CA LEU A 129 -6.13 -0.33 20.72
C LEU A 129 -5.87 1.17 20.79
N TYR A 130 -6.74 1.98 20.18
CA TYR A 130 -6.53 3.43 20.04
C TYR A 130 -6.20 4.13 21.37
N PRO A 131 -6.92 3.93 22.50
CA PRO A 131 -6.60 4.59 23.74
C PRO A 131 -5.24 4.24 24.33
N ALA A 132 -4.79 2.99 24.15
CA ALA A 132 -3.46 2.56 24.61
C ALA A 132 -2.37 3.15 23.71
N MET A 133 -2.54 3.08 22.39
CA MET A 133 -1.61 3.61 21.40
C MET A 133 -1.47 5.13 21.53
N LYS A 134 -2.56 5.86 21.77
CA LYS A 134 -2.54 7.31 22.00
C LYS A 134 -1.65 7.73 23.18
N ARG A 135 -1.51 6.88 24.20
CA ARG A 135 -0.63 7.12 25.36
C ARG A 135 0.82 6.79 25.07
N LEU A 136 1.07 5.76 24.27
CA LEU A 136 2.41 5.24 23.99
C LEU A 136 3.06 5.96 22.80
N ASP A 137 2.32 6.10 21.70
CA ASP A 137 2.79 6.68 20.46
C ASP A 137 1.61 7.38 19.73
N LEU A 138 1.52 8.69 19.95
CA LEU A 138 0.44 9.50 19.40
C LEU A 138 0.40 9.46 17.86
N ARG A 139 1.56 9.47 17.20
CA ARG A 139 1.62 9.46 15.72
C ARG A 139 1.04 8.17 15.15
N SER A 140 1.42 7.02 15.69
CA SER A 140 0.84 5.73 15.30
C SER A 140 -0.65 5.62 15.63
N ALA A 141 -1.13 6.24 16.73
CA ALA A 141 -2.56 6.30 17.04
C ALA A 141 -3.35 7.11 16.00
N ILE A 142 -2.82 8.25 15.57
CA ILE A 142 -3.41 9.08 14.50
C ILE A 142 -3.52 8.27 13.21
N GLN A 143 -2.45 7.59 12.80
CA GLN A 143 -2.42 6.74 11.61
C GLN A 143 -3.39 5.56 11.72
N LEU A 144 -3.46 4.91 12.88
CA LEU A 144 -4.39 3.82 13.16
C LEU A 144 -5.84 4.27 12.97
N ALA A 145 -6.21 5.41 13.55
CA ALA A 145 -7.57 5.94 13.46
C ALA A 145 -7.97 6.23 12.01
N GLY A 146 -7.13 6.95 11.25
CA GLY A 146 -7.41 7.26 9.85
C GLY A 146 -7.49 6.02 8.98
N ARG A 147 -6.47 5.14 9.02
CA ARG A 147 -6.39 3.94 8.20
C ARG A 147 -7.52 2.94 8.48
N CYS A 148 -7.90 2.78 9.74
CA CYS A 148 -8.96 1.86 10.14
C CYS A 148 -10.38 2.48 10.10
N GLY A 149 -10.51 3.75 9.75
CA GLY A 149 -11.80 4.42 9.62
C GLY A 149 -12.51 4.59 10.97
N LEU A 150 -11.79 4.96 12.04
CA LEU A 150 -12.36 5.18 13.38
C LEU A 150 -13.01 6.57 13.46
N THR A 151 -14.14 6.74 12.81
CA THR A 151 -14.87 8.03 12.79
C THR A 151 -15.32 8.51 14.17
N ALA A 152 -15.51 7.62 15.12
CA ALA A 152 -15.81 7.97 16.51
C ALA A 152 -14.72 8.81 17.18
N GLU A 153 -13.46 8.67 16.71
CA GLU A 153 -12.30 9.36 17.26
C GLU A 153 -12.08 10.75 16.63
N CYS A 154 -12.88 11.17 15.65
CA CYS A 154 -12.71 12.47 14.96
C CYS A 154 -12.70 13.67 15.93
N THR A 155 -13.56 13.67 16.94
CA THR A 155 -13.65 14.77 17.91
C THR A 155 -12.38 14.84 18.75
N ASP A 156 -11.92 13.71 19.23
CA ASP A 156 -10.67 13.60 20.00
C ASP A 156 -9.45 14.03 19.18
N LEU A 157 -9.38 13.61 17.91
CA LEU A 157 -8.29 14.01 16.99
C LEU A 157 -8.30 15.53 16.70
N LYS A 158 -9.48 16.14 16.52
CA LYS A 158 -9.61 17.59 16.36
C LYS A 158 -9.16 18.36 17.61
N GLN A 159 -9.50 17.84 18.78
CA GLN A 159 -9.07 18.43 20.05
C GLN A 159 -7.56 18.37 20.21
N LEU A 160 -6.92 17.27 19.80
CA LEU A 160 -5.45 17.17 19.79
C LEU A 160 -4.77 18.25 18.94
N ALA A 161 -5.37 18.63 17.80
CA ALA A 161 -4.83 19.67 16.94
C ALA A 161 -4.82 21.06 17.64
N THR A 162 -5.74 21.29 18.59
CA THR A 162 -5.88 22.57 19.28
C THR A 162 -5.17 22.64 20.61
N GLU A 163 -5.11 21.53 21.35
CA GLU A 163 -4.60 21.48 22.73
C GLU A 163 -3.11 21.15 22.84
N ARG A 164 -2.54 20.46 21.87
CA ARG A 164 -1.13 20.06 21.90
C ARG A 164 -0.31 20.86 20.90
N SER A 165 0.86 21.28 21.30
CA SER A 165 1.89 21.77 20.39
C SER A 165 2.46 20.56 19.63
N LEU A 166 1.77 20.18 18.54
CA LEU A 166 2.25 19.15 17.62
C LEU A 166 3.35 19.76 16.75
N ASP A 167 4.37 18.97 16.42
CA ASP A 167 5.33 19.34 15.40
C ASP A 167 4.67 19.35 14.02
N ALA A 168 5.35 19.92 13.03
CA ALA A 168 4.81 20.08 11.67
C ALA A 168 4.46 18.72 11.04
N ALA A 169 5.24 17.67 11.30
CA ALA A 169 5.00 16.35 10.75
C ALA A 169 3.77 15.68 11.39
N ALA A 170 3.64 15.74 12.72
CA ALA A 170 2.48 15.20 13.43
C ALA A 170 1.19 15.95 13.03
N LEU A 171 1.26 17.28 12.83
CA LEU A 171 0.10 18.07 12.41
C LEU A 171 -0.31 17.74 10.96
N ALA A 172 0.65 17.60 10.04
CA ALA A 172 0.36 17.22 8.65
C ALA A 172 -0.26 15.81 8.57
N GLU A 173 0.28 14.86 9.32
CA GLU A 173 -0.26 13.50 9.46
C GLU A 173 -1.66 13.52 10.06
N LEU A 174 -1.92 14.32 11.08
CA LEU A 174 -3.23 14.48 11.71
C LEU A 174 -4.26 15.00 10.70
N ASN A 175 -3.93 16.05 9.94
CA ASN A 175 -4.81 16.62 8.93
C ASN A 175 -5.14 15.61 7.83
N TYR A 176 -4.14 14.84 7.36
CA TYR A 176 -4.36 13.77 6.39
C TYR A 176 -5.26 12.67 6.94
N ASN A 177 -5.05 12.23 8.19
CA ASN A 177 -5.88 11.17 8.78
C ASN A 177 -7.30 11.64 9.10
N LEU A 178 -7.51 12.90 9.47
CA LEU A 178 -8.85 13.51 9.56
C LEU A 178 -9.54 13.52 8.19
N TYR A 179 -8.79 13.80 7.12
CA TYR A 179 -9.32 13.72 5.76
C TYR A 179 -9.75 12.29 5.38
N LEU A 180 -8.96 11.25 5.73
CA LEU A 180 -9.38 9.84 5.57
C LEU A 180 -10.68 9.51 6.30
N LEU A 181 -10.94 10.18 7.43
CA LEU A 181 -12.16 10.01 8.23
C LEU A 181 -13.33 10.85 7.70
N GLY A 182 -13.20 11.50 6.54
CA GLY A 182 -14.25 12.25 5.87
C GLY A 182 -14.37 13.71 6.29
N GLN A 183 -13.36 14.27 6.95
CA GLN A 183 -13.31 15.72 7.17
C GLN A 183 -12.90 16.43 5.88
N THR A 184 -13.56 17.55 5.59
CA THR A 184 -13.25 18.35 4.41
C THR A 184 -11.88 19.03 4.56
N ALA A 185 -11.07 18.95 3.53
CA ALA A 185 -9.80 19.66 3.40
C ALA A 185 -9.52 19.94 1.92
N ASP A 186 -8.55 20.83 1.67
CA ASP A 186 -8.01 21.07 0.32
C ASP A 186 -6.85 20.12 0.06
N GLU A 187 -6.97 19.29 -0.98
CA GLU A 187 -6.00 18.21 -1.30
C GLU A 187 -4.63 18.77 -1.66
N LEU A 188 -4.59 19.89 -2.39
CA LEU A 188 -3.33 20.55 -2.73
C LEU A 188 -2.62 21.05 -1.48
N ASN A 189 -3.36 21.66 -0.55
CA ASN A 189 -2.80 22.12 0.72
C ASN A 189 -2.29 20.95 1.57
N LEU A 190 -3.02 19.83 1.64
CA LEU A 190 -2.55 18.61 2.33
C LEU A 190 -1.25 18.07 1.74
N VAL A 191 -1.12 17.98 0.42
CA VAL A 191 0.13 17.58 -0.24
C VAL A 191 1.26 18.54 0.14
N GLN A 192 1.04 19.85 0.11
CA GLN A 192 2.05 20.85 0.47
C GLN A 192 2.47 20.76 1.95
N GLN A 193 1.52 20.52 2.87
CA GLN A 193 1.82 20.34 4.29
C GLN A 193 2.70 19.10 4.51
N LEU A 194 2.33 17.96 3.91
CA LEU A 194 3.08 16.72 4.01
C LEU A 194 4.48 16.84 3.39
N GLN A 195 4.62 17.53 2.24
CA GLN A 195 5.92 17.79 1.62
C GLN A 195 6.82 18.67 2.50
N ARG A 196 6.30 19.81 3.02
CA ARG A 196 7.07 20.72 3.89
C ARG A 196 7.53 20.05 5.17
N ALA A 197 6.76 19.08 5.66
CA ALA A 197 7.06 18.30 6.85
C ALA A 197 7.95 17.08 6.56
N ASP A 198 8.38 16.88 5.31
CA ASP A 198 9.15 15.72 4.84
C ASP A 198 8.54 14.37 5.24
N CYS A 199 7.21 14.27 5.20
CA CYS A 199 6.47 13.07 5.57
C CYS A 199 5.49 12.59 4.50
N LEU A 200 5.50 13.19 3.29
CA LEU A 200 4.67 12.75 2.18
C LEU A 200 5.09 11.37 1.67
N THR A 201 4.24 10.38 1.84
CA THR A 201 4.47 9.04 1.30
C THR A 201 3.83 8.88 -0.08
N PRO A 202 4.33 7.96 -0.94
CA PRO A 202 3.69 7.67 -2.23
C PRO A 202 2.20 7.29 -2.09
N ARG A 203 1.81 6.57 -1.04
CA ARG A 203 0.42 6.16 -0.78
C ARG A 203 -0.48 7.34 -0.44
N GLN A 204 -0.01 8.27 0.38
CA GLN A 204 -0.75 9.51 0.69
C GLN A 204 -0.95 10.36 -0.57
N LEU A 205 0.10 10.53 -1.37
CA LEU A 205 0.02 11.26 -2.65
C LEU A 205 -0.99 10.60 -3.60
N GLN A 206 -0.92 9.28 -3.79
CA GLN A 206 -1.84 8.52 -4.62
C GLN A 206 -3.29 8.69 -4.17
N PHE A 207 -3.56 8.62 -2.87
CA PHE A 207 -4.88 8.83 -2.31
C PHE A 207 -5.40 10.25 -2.59
N LEU A 208 -4.60 11.29 -2.32
CA LEU A 208 -4.97 12.68 -2.52
C LEU A 208 -5.19 13.01 -4.01
N LEU A 209 -4.39 12.44 -4.90
CA LEU A 209 -4.59 12.60 -6.35
C LEU A 209 -5.90 11.98 -6.85
N LEU A 210 -6.34 10.86 -6.28
CA LEU A 210 -7.63 10.27 -6.64
C LEU A 210 -8.82 11.16 -6.21
N ALA A 211 -8.65 11.90 -5.12
CA ALA A 211 -9.66 12.79 -4.56
C ALA A 211 -9.70 14.17 -5.23
N ALA A 212 -8.53 14.71 -5.57
CA ALA A 212 -8.34 16.08 -6.03
C ALA A 212 -9.12 16.42 -7.32
N SER A 213 -9.49 17.69 -7.47
CA SER A 213 -10.07 18.23 -8.71
C SER A 213 -9.09 18.18 -9.89
N ALA A 214 -9.59 18.34 -11.10
CA ALA A 214 -8.76 18.31 -12.31
C ALA A 214 -7.66 19.40 -12.27
N GLU A 215 -7.97 20.58 -11.77
CA GLU A 215 -7.06 21.70 -11.62
C GLU A 215 -5.99 21.42 -10.54
N GLN A 216 -6.41 20.93 -9.38
CA GLN A 216 -5.51 20.57 -8.28
C GLN A 216 -4.54 19.45 -8.68
N LYS A 217 -5.00 18.41 -9.40
CA LYS A 217 -4.14 17.34 -9.95
C LYS A 217 -3.00 17.91 -10.78
N VAL A 218 -3.30 18.88 -11.65
CA VAL A 218 -2.27 19.52 -12.48
C VAL A 218 -1.30 20.33 -11.63
N GLN A 219 -1.79 21.09 -10.66
CA GLN A 219 -0.94 21.86 -9.76
C GLN A 219 -0.02 20.97 -8.93
N ILE A 220 -0.54 19.85 -8.39
CA ILE A 220 0.25 18.86 -7.65
C ILE A 220 1.34 18.27 -8.55
N VAL A 221 0.99 17.79 -9.75
CA VAL A 221 1.96 17.21 -10.70
C VAL A 221 3.04 18.24 -11.07
N ASN A 222 2.66 19.47 -11.39
CA ASN A 222 3.63 20.52 -11.76
C ASN A 222 4.58 20.85 -10.60
N ALA A 223 4.08 20.92 -9.36
CA ALA A 223 4.92 21.14 -8.20
C ALA A 223 5.93 20.00 -7.98
N LEU A 224 5.51 18.75 -8.17
CA LEU A 224 6.39 17.58 -8.05
C LEU A 224 7.45 17.52 -9.16
N CYS A 225 7.13 17.93 -10.39
CA CYS A 225 8.11 17.97 -11.49
C CYS A 225 9.34 18.84 -11.17
N LEU A 226 9.20 19.80 -10.28
CA LEU A 226 10.31 20.70 -9.87
C LEU A 226 11.19 20.09 -8.77
N THR A 227 10.72 19.07 -8.06
CA THR A 227 11.38 18.52 -6.87
C THR A 227 11.80 17.07 -7.03
N ASP A 228 10.94 16.23 -7.60
CA ASP A 228 11.16 14.78 -7.77
C ASP A 228 10.45 14.29 -9.04
N SER A 229 11.21 14.09 -10.11
CA SER A 229 10.68 13.65 -11.41
C SER A 229 10.08 12.24 -11.35
N SER A 230 10.62 11.33 -10.55
CA SER A 230 10.10 9.96 -10.42
C SER A 230 8.74 9.96 -9.72
N LEU A 231 8.63 10.71 -8.63
CA LEU A 231 7.38 10.88 -7.90
C LEU A 231 6.33 11.60 -8.76
N ALA A 232 6.75 12.60 -9.57
CA ALA A 232 5.88 13.28 -10.51
C ALA A 232 5.29 12.35 -11.58
N ILE A 233 6.10 11.45 -12.15
CA ILE A 233 5.63 10.47 -13.14
C ILE A 233 4.60 9.52 -12.51
N ASN A 234 4.86 9.03 -11.30
CA ASN A 234 3.89 8.23 -10.56
C ASN A 234 2.59 9.01 -10.28
N ALA A 235 2.72 10.29 -9.90
CA ALA A 235 1.59 11.18 -9.67
C ALA A 235 0.73 11.35 -10.94
N ILE A 236 1.34 11.46 -12.12
CA ILE A 236 0.63 11.51 -13.39
C ILE A 236 -0.26 10.27 -13.56
N GLY A 237 0.25 9.07 -13.29
CA GLY A 237 -0.51 7.82 -13.38
C GLY A 237 -1.78 7.85 -12.53
N PHE A 238 -1.66 8.27 -11.26
CA PHE A 238 -2.82 8.36 -10.34
C PHE A 238 -3.70 9.59 -10.55
N SER A 239 -3.19 10.66 -11.17
CA SER A 239 -4.03 11.77 -11.60
C SER A 239 -5.08 11.32 -12.62
N GLY A 240 -4.73 10.31 -13.41
CA GLY A 240 -5.56 9.77 -14.48
C GLY A 240 -5.84 10.76 -15.62
N GLN A 241 -5.20 11.92 -15.64
CA GLN A 241 -5.49 12.97 -16.62
C GLN A 241 -4.97 12.59 -18.01
N SER A 242 -5.88 12.32 -18.95
CA SER A 242 -5.53 11.88 -20.31
C SER A 242 -4.61 12.83 -21.08
N LYS A 243 -4.63 14.12 -20.76
CA LYS A 243 -3.73 15.11 -21.35
C LYS A 243 -2.23 14.85 -21.11
N PHE A 244 -1.88 14.06 -20.09
CA PHE A 244 -0.49 13.68 -19.82
C PHE A 244 -0.03 12.43 -20.58
N LEU A 245 -0.92 11.73 -21.30
CA LEU A 245 -0.55 10.53 -22.05
C LEU A 245 0.59 10.77 -23.06
N PRO A 246 0.57 11.85 -23.88
CA PRO A 246 1.69 12.12 -24.79
C PRO A 246 3.04 12.30 -24.06
N LEU A 247 3.04 12.95 -22.90
CA LEU A 247 4.23 13.12 -22.09
C LEU A 247 4.74 11.78 -21.56
N LEU A 248 3.85 10.92 -21.03
CA LEU A 248 4.23 9.58 -20.56
C LEU A 248 4.80 8.71 -21.68
N LEU A 249 4.26 8.83 -22.90
CA LEU A 249 4.78 8.13 -24.07
C LEU A 249 6.21 8.56 -24.41
N GLU A 250 6.50 9.84 -24.36
CA GLU A 250 7.87 10.34 -24.61
C GLU A 250 8.82 9.93 -23.47
N LEU A 251 8.37 10.00 -22.22
CA LEU A 251 9.17 9.56 -21.07
C LEU A 251 9.45 8.03 -21.10
N SER A 252 8.53 7.23 -21.62
CA SER A 252 8.71 5.78 -21.74
C SER A 252 9.82 5.38 -22.73
N LYS A 253 10.24 6.28 -23.61
CA LYS A 253 11.39 6.09 -24.54
C LYS A 253 12.74 6.43 -23.87
N GLN A 254 12.73 7.11 -22.73
CA GLN A 254 13.94 7.53 -22.03
C GLN A 254 14.34 6.48 -20.99
N PRO A 255 15.53 5.86 -21.06
CA PRO A 255 15.92 4.78 -20.15
C PRO A 255 15.79 5.14 -18.66
N ALA A 256 16.08 6.39 -18.28
CA ALA A 256 15.99 6.86 -16.91
C ALA A 256 14.55 6.91 -16.35
N HIS A 257 13.54 7.07 -17.21
CA HIS A 257 12.14 7.25 -16.82
C HIS A 257 11.22 6.13 -17.32
N GLN A 258 11.75 5.21 -18.13
CA GLN A 258 11.00 4.17 -18.81
C GLN A 258 10.10 3.37 -17.87
N ALA A 259 10.67 2.81 -16.80
CA ALA A 259 9.93 1.97 -15.86
C ALA A 259 8.79 2.75 -15.17
N ALA A 260 9.06 3.96 -14.68
CA ALA A 260 8.07 4.79 -14.01
C ALA A 260 6.94 5.23 -14.98
N ALA A 261 7.30 5.61 -16.21
CA ALA A 261 6.34 6.01 -17.23
C ALA A 261 5.46 4.84 -17.68
N GLN A 262 6.03 3.65 -17.86
CA GLN A 262 5.26 2.43 -18.16
C GLN A 262 4.29 2.09 -17.04
N SER A 263 4.74 2.15 -15.78
CA SER A 263 3.88 1.94 -14.61
C SER A 263 2.71 2.94 -14.56
N ALA A 264 2.99 4.21 -14.83
CA ALA A 264 1.96 5.25 -14.92
C ALA A 264 0.95 4.99 -16.06
N LEU A 265 1.43 4.60 -17.24
CA LEU A 265 0.57 4.22 -18.38
C LEU A 265 -0.31 3.02 -18.04
N ILE A 266 0.24 1.98 -17.40
CA ILE A 266 -0.53 0.80 -16.96
C ILE A 266 -1.58 1.20 -15.93
N THR A 267 -1.25 2.09 -15.00
CA THR A 267 -2.19 2.59 -14.00
C THR A 267 -3.38 3.28 -14.68
N MET A 268 -3.12 4.12 -15.67
CA MET A 268 -4.17 4.86 -16.39
C MET A 268 -4.97 3.97 -17.34
N LEU A 269 -4.31 3.11 -18.13
CA LEU A 269 -4.91 2.42 -19.27
C LEU A 269 -5.26 0.95 -19.01
N GLY A 270 -4.71 0.35 -17.95
CA GLY A 270 -4.90 -1.06 -17.62
C GLY A 270 -3.85 -1.99 -18.21
N THR A 271 -3.93 -3.26 -17.85
CA THR A 271 -2.95 -4.30 -18.22
C THR A 271 -3.27 -5.03 -19.52
N THR A 272 -4.32 -4.65 -20.22
CA THR A 272 -4.70 -5.24 -21.53
C THR A 272 -3.69 -4.93 -22.63
N VAL A 273 -2.76 -4.02 -22.36
CA VAL A 273 -1.63 -3.75 -23.24
C VAL A 273 -0.53 -4.77 -22.93
N PRO A 274 -0.18 -5.69 -23.87
CA PRO A 274 0.86 -6.69 -23.66
C PRO A 274 2.19 -6.05 -23.24
N GLY A 275 3.02 -6.76 -22.48
CA GLY A 275 4.25 -6.30 -21.82
C GLY A 275 5.34 -5.59 -22.64
N ASN A 276 5.05 -5.26 -23.90
CA ASN A 276 5.80 -4.35 -24.74
C ASN A 276 4.85 -3.28 -25.29
N ILE A 277 4.39 -2.36 -24.41
CA ILE A 277 3.76 -1.12 -24.85
C ILE A 277 4.84 -0.32 -25.59
N THR A 278 4.89 -0.47 -26.90
CA THR A 278 5.60 0.51 -27.72
C THR A 278 4.72 1.76 -27.82
N ALA A 279 5.37 2.93 -27.89
CA ALA A 279 4.67 4.18 -28.18
C ALA A 279 3.74 4.06 -29.40
N GLU A 280 4.11 3.25 -30.39
CA GLU A 280 3.37 2.96 -31.62
C GLU A 280 2.08 2.15 -31.37
N THR A 281 2.15 1.13 -30.48
CA THR A 281 0.97 0.31 -30.17
C THR A 281 -0.06 1.14 -29.42
N LEU A 282 0.39 1.95 -28.44
CA LEU A 282 -0.50 2.82 -27.69
C LEU A 282 -1.04 3.97 -28.55
N GLN A 283 -0.24 4.54 -29.43
CA GLN A 283 -0.65 5.59 -30.34
C GLN A 283 -1.70 5.07 -31.36
N ARG A 284 -1.57 3.81 -31.77
CA ARG A 284 -2.55 3.14 -32.63
C ARG A 284 -3.87 2.87 -31.90
N GLU A 285 -3.80 2.44 -30.63
CA GLU A 285 -5.00 2.25 -29.81
C GLU A 285 -5.69 3.57 -29.44
N LEU A 286 -4.92 4.64 -29.20
CA LEU A 286 -5.43 5.99 -29.01
C LEU A 286 -6.10 6.57 -30.27
N GLN A 287 -5.71 6.11 -31.46
CA GLN A 287 -6.28 6.50 -32.73
C GLN A 287 -7.47 5.61 -33.15
N ALA A 288 -7.65 4.43 -32.52
CA ALA A 288 -8.80 3.58 -32.76
C ALA A 288 -10.10 4.21 -32.21
N GLU A 289 -11.24 3.84 -32.75
CA GLU A 289 -12.58 4.42 -32.46
C GLU A 289 -13.02 4.36 -30.98
N THR A 290 -12.30 3.69 -30.11
CA THR A 290 -12.47 3.71 -28.64
C THR A 290 -11.95 5.00 -27.99
N ALA A 291 -11.33 5.88 -28.75
CA ALA A 291 -10.66 7.10 -28.31
C ALA A 291 -11.55 8.25 -27.72
N PRO A 292 -12.87 8.37 -27.93
CA PRO A 292 -13.62 9.51 -27.35
C PRO A 292 -13.51 9.62 -25.83
N ALA A 293 -13.40 8.49 -25.12
CA ALA A 293 -13.23 8.49 -23.66
C ALA A 293 -11.81 8.95 -23.23
N LEU A 294 -10.80 8.75 -24.08
CA LEU A 294 -9.41 9.13 -23.83
C LEU A 294 -9.15 10.62 -24.12
N ILE A 295 -9.96 11.24 -24.98
CA ILE A 295 -9.84 12.66 -25.38
C ILE A 295 -10.61 13.57 -24.40
N SER A 296 -11.57 13.02 -23.64
CA SER A 296 -12.29 13.80 -22.64
C SER A 296 -11.36 14.16 -21.46
N ASN A 297 -11.56 15.35 -20.85
CA ASN A 297 -10.86 15.79 -19.64
C ASN A 297 -11.18 14.92 -18.39
N GLN A 298 -11.48 13.65 -18.59
CA GLN A 298 -11.82 12.72 -17.52
C GLN A 298 -10.58 12.06 -16.94
N SER A 299 -10.60 11.78 -15.65
CA SER A 299 -9.58 10.96 -15.01
C SER A 299 -9.83 9.50 -15.30
N LEU A 300 -8.80 8.80 -15.81
CA LEU A 300 -8.83 7.39 -16.19
C LEU A 300 -8.03 6.54 -15.20
N ILE A 301 -8.58 5.41 -14.80
CA ILE A 301 -7.88 4.33 -14.10
C ILE A 301 -8.28 3.01 -14.77
N ALA A 302 -7.30 2.18 -15.08
CA ALA A 302 -7.50 0.90 -15.77
C ALA A 302 -8.32 1.03 -17.07
N GLY A 303 -8.11 2.10 -17.83
CA GLY A 303 -8.78 2.37 -19.11
C GLY A 303 -10.22 2.86 -19.00
N LYS A 304 -10.72 3.13 -17.80
CA LYS A 304 -12.10 3.57 -17.58
C LYS A 304 -12.14 4.89 -16.80
N PRO A 305 -13.16 5.74 -17.06
CA PRO A 305 -13.40 6.90 -16.22
C PRO A 305 -13.60 6.50 -14.76
N VAL A 306 -12.97 7.24 -13.84
CA VAL A 306 -13.02 6.95 -12.40
C VAL A 306 -14.45 6.86 -11.86
N ALA A 307 -15.37 7.68 -12.40
CA ALA A 307 -16.79 7.65 -12.02
C ALA A 307 -17.52 6.34 -12.40
N GLN A 308 -17.03 5.62 -13.41
CA GLN A 308 -17.63 4.41 -13.97
C GLN A 308 -16.98 3.12 -13.46
N LEU A 309 -16.00 3.22 -12.56
CA LEU A 309 -15.27 2.06 -12.07
C LEU A 309 -16.13 1.16 -11.19
N ASP A 310 -16.20 -0.12 -11.53
CA ASP A 310 -16.55 -1.18 -10.59
C ASP A 310 -15.34 -1.46 -9.69
N LEU A 311 -15.40 -0.97 -8.45
CA LEU A 311 -14.28 -1.06 -7.51
C LEU A 311 -14.00 -2.50 -7.07
N ALA A 312 -15.03 -3.36 -6.99
CA ALA A 312 -14.84 -4.76 -6.61
C ALA A 312 -14.13 -5.55 -7.72
N ALA A 313 -14.55 -5.33 -8.97
CA ALA A 313 -13.89 -5.92 -10.13
C ALA A 313 -12.46 -5.40 -10.30
N LEU A 314 -12.23 -4.10 -10.06
CA LEU A 314 -10.89 -3.49 -10.09
C LEU A 314 -9.96 -4.07 -9.01
N TRP A 315 -10.49 -4.32 -7.80
CA TRP A 315 -9.75 -5.00 -6.74
C TRP A 315 -9.41 -6.45 -7.09
N ALA A 316 -10.36 -7.21 -7.64
CA ALA A 316 -10.18 -8.62 -7.95
C ALA A 316 -9.20 -8.87 -9.10
N ASN A 317 -9.25 -8.04 -10.14
CA ASN A 317 -8.57 -8.28 -11.41
C ASN A 317 -7.41 -7.32 -11.70
N GLY A 318 -7.33 -6.21 -10.97
CA GLY A 318 -6.28 -5.21 -11.17
C GLY A 318 -4.93 -5.63 -10.58
N ASN A 319 -3.89 -4.91 -10.98
CA ASN A 319 -2.56 -4.97 -10.37
C ASN A 319 -2.55 -4.26 -9.00
N GLN A 320 -1.37 -4.16 -8.36
CA GLN A 320 -1.22 -3.53 -7.04
C GLN A 320 -1.69 -2.07 -7.00
N TYR A 321 -1.42 -1.28 -8.07
CA TYR A 321 -1.84 0.12 -8.17
C TYR A 321 -3.35 0.24 -8.36
N HIS A 322 -3.93 -0.57 -9.23
CA HIS A 322 -5.37 -0.62 -9.46
C HIS A 322 -6.14 -1.04 -8.20
N ARG A 323 -5.62 -2.00 -7.46
CA ARG A 323 -6.22 -2.44 -6.19
C ARG A 323 -6.15 -1.35 -5.13
N PHE A 324 -5.01 -0.63 -5.05
CA PHE A 324 -4.94 0.52 -4.16
C PHE A 324 -5.91 1.63 -4.57
N ALA A 325 -6.02 1.94 -5.87
CA ALA A 325 -6.99 2.91 -6.37
C ALA A 325 -8.44 2.50 -6.01
N ALA A 326 -8.76 1.20 -6.14
CA ALA A 326 -10.08 0.68 -5.72
C ALA A 326 -10.34 0.88 -4.24
N ALA A 327 -9.36 0.57 -3.37
CA ALA A 327 -9.47 0.76 -1.93
C ALA A 327 -9.62 2.24 -1.54
N ALA A 328 -8.80 3.11 -2.13
CA ALA A 328 -8.83 4.54 -1.90
C ALA A 328 -10.16 5.18 -2.35
N LEU A 329 -10.61 4.90 -3.56
CA LEU A 329 -11.89 5.38 -4.09
C LEU A 329 -13.08 4.90 -3.26
N ARG A 330 -13.00 3.70 -2.69
CA ARG A 330 -14.04 3.20 -1.79
C ARG A 330 -14.11 4.01 -0.50
N VAL A 331 -12.97 4.30 0.12
CA VAL A 331 -12.92 5.16 1.32
C VAL A 331 -13.41 6.58 1.01
N LEU A 332 -13.03 7.14 -0.15
CA LEU A 332 -13.49 8.45 -0.60
C LEU A 332 -15.01 8.51 -0.83
N ARG A 333 -15.61 7.42 -1.37
CA ARG A 333 -17.06 7.33 -1.57
C ARG A 333 -17.83 7.06 -0.26
N GLN A 334 -17.18 6.40 0.70
CA GLN A 334 -17.77 5.99 1.97
C GLN A 334 -16.76 6.16 3.11
N PRO A 335 -16.59 7.37 3.65
CA PRO A 335 -15.71 7.64 4.79
C PRO A 335 -16.04 6.76 6.00
N GLY A 336 -15.02 6.38 6.75
CA GLY A 336 -15.16 5.47 7.90
C GLY A 336 -15.01 3.99 7.55
N LEU A 337 -14.78 3.64 6.28
CA LEU A 337 -14.25 2.33 5.93
C LEU A 337 -12.74 2.28 6.18
N ALA A 338 -12.22 1.10 6.49
CA ALA A 338 -10.78 0.89 6.58
C ALA A 338 -10.14 0.95 5.18
N LEU A 339 -9.02 1.65 5.06
CA LEU A 339 -8.20 1.67 3.84
C LEU A 339 -7.43 0.35 3.72
N ALA A 340 -7.81 -0.49 2.77
CA ALA A 340 -7.14 -1.75 2.53
C ALA A 340 -5.77 -1.55 1.87
N GLU A 341 -4.77 -2.32 2.31
CA GLU A 341 -3.44 -2.33 1.70
C GLU A 341 -3.28 -3.56 0.81
N PRO A 342 -3.17 -3.39 -0.52
CA PRO A 342 -3.11 -4.52 -1.46
C PRO A 342 -1.80 -5.31 -1.38
N ASN A 343 -0.76 -4.78 -0.75
CA ASN A 343 0.54 -5.44 -0.61
C ASN A 343 0.63 -6.39 0.58
N ASN A 344 -0.36 -6.37 1.47
CA ASN A 344 -0.44 -7.26 2.61
C ASN A 344 -0.53 -8.74 2.20
N TRP A 345 -0.39 -9.63 3.16
CA TRP A 345 -0.49 -11.08 2.95
C TRP A 345 -1.79 -11.45 2.23
N GLN A 346 -1.68 -12.33 1.24
CA GLN A 346 -2.78 -12.72 0.35
C GLN A 346 -3.46 -11.53 -0.38
N GLY A 347 -2.71 -10.45 -0.58
CA GLY A 347 -3.18 -9.27 -1.29
C GLY A 347 -4.11 -8.37 -0.48
N GLY A 348 -4.09 -8.47 0.83
CA GLY A 348 -4.99 -7.74 1.72
C GLY A 348 -6.43 -8.27 1.69
N VAL A 349 -7.26 -7.75 2.57
CA VAL A 349 -8.68 -8.09 2.66
C VAL A 349 -9.50 -6.97 2.06
N TRP A 350 -10.35 -7.30 1.07
CA TRP A 350 -11.36 -6.37 0.59
C TRP A 350 -12.39 -6.17 1.72
N PRO A 351 -12.53 -4.96 2.27
CA PRO A 351 -13.46 -4.75 3.38
C PRO A 351 -14.88 -5.05 2.91
N VAL A 352 -15.57 -5.97 3.57
CA VAL A 352 -17.01 -6.17 3.37
C VAL A 352 -17.72 -5.05 4.10
N ALA A 353 -18.73 -4.46 3.49
CA ALA A 353 -19.51 -3.36 4.06
C ALA A 353 -20.33 -3.84 5.24
#